data_48471fe190808f550f80c1b270e1726b
#
_entry.id   48471fe190808f550f80c1b270e1726b
#
_cell.length_a   1.000
_cell.length_b   1.000
_cell.length_c   1.000
_cell.angle_alpha   90.00
_cell.angle_beta   90.00
_cell.angle_gamma   90.00
#
_symmetry.space_group_name_H-M   'P 1'
#
loop_
_entity.id
_entity.type
_entity.pdbx_description
1 polymer ?
#
loop_
_entity_poly.entity_id
_entity_poly.type
_entity_poly.pdbx_seq_one_letter_code
_entity_poly.pdbx_strand_id
1 'polypeptide(L)'
;DIGRSINDLAEDVKTLMDQRIRDENEKREYEYKMLQSQINPHFLYNTLNSIKWMATIQNAPGIAEMTTALSRLLKNIAKGTEKAVLLSAELSLLDDYFTIQKYRYGGTISLEYRIDDEAALSCLIPRFTLQPVVENSIFHGIEPKGTPGTITIHIFRKNDAILQIDITDDGVGMTEEQARQLLSENKNEKTEFFREIGVSNVHKRLQYEFGEDYGLRVESRLSEFTTVSVLLPFAPQEDIG
;
A
#
# COMPACT_ATOMS: atom_id res chain seq x y z
N ASP A 1 -3.91 21.20 51.39
CA ASP A 1 -4.39 22.02 50.33
C ASP A 1 -3.41 22.25 49.20
N ILE A 2 -2.10 22.40 49.43
CA ILE A 2 -1.09 22.49 48.38
C ILE A 2 -1.10 21.23 47.50
N GLY A 3 -1.25 20.02 48.04
CA GLY A 3 -1.33 18.78 47.30
C GLY A 3 -2.51 18.67 46.33
N ARG A 4 -3.67 19.24 46.67
CA ARG A 4 -4.83 19.30 45.77
C ARG A 4 -4.55 20.27 44.60
N SER A 5 -4.05 21.46 44.93
CA SER A 5 -3.73 22.46 43.86
C SER A 5 -2.67 21.97 42.89
N ILE A 6 -1.71 21.12 43.29
CA ILE A 6 -0.72 20.50 42.42
C ILE A 6 -1.38 19.45 41.50
N ASN A 7 -2.29 18.63 42.05
CA ASN A 7 -3.02 17.65 41.24
C ASN A 7 -3.94 18.30 40.23
N ASP A 8 -4.68 19.35 40.64
CA ASP A 8 -5.57 20.11 39.74
C ASP A 8 -4.75 20.73 38.62
N LEU A 9 -3.59 21.32 38.92
CA LEU A 9 -2.68 21.90 37.89
C LEU A 9 -2.12 20.81 36.93
N ALA A 10 -1.79 19.61 37.44
CA ALA A 10 -1.30 18.51 36.61
C ALA A 10 -2.39 18.00 35.65
N GLU A 11 -3.64 17.97 36.10
CA GLU A 11 -4.80 17.56 35.29
C GLU A 11 -5.13 18.62 34.22
N ASP A 12 -5.06 19.91 34.57
CA ASP A 12 -5.21 21.01 33.63
C ASP A 12 -4.11 21.00 32.54
N VAL A 13 -2.84 20.80 32.94
CA VAL A 13 -1.71 20.70 32.00
C VAL A 13 -1.89 19.49 31.06
N LYS A 14 -2.32 18.34 31.57
CA LYS A 14 -2.59 17.17 30.75
C LYS A 14 -3.72 17.45 29.75
N THR A 15 -4.80 18.06 30.19
CA THR A 15 -5.94 18.42 29.34
C THR A 15 -5.53 19.40 28.22
N LEU A 16 -4.73 20.42 28.58
CA LEU A 16 -4.20 21.37 27.60
C LEU A 16 -3.23 20.71 26.61
N MET A 17 -2.40 19.77 27.04
CA MET A 17 -1.52 19.00 26.15
C MET A 17 -2.32 18.12 25.17
N ASP A 18 -3.33 17.41 25.66
CA ASP A 18 -4.22 16.58 24.83
C ASP A 18 -5.01 17.43 23.82
N GLN A 19 -5.41 18.63 24.21
CA GLN A 19 -6.10 19.56 23.33
C GLN A 19 -5.15 20.09 22.26
N ARG A 20 -3.91 20.46 22.62
CA ARG A 20 -2.90 20.95 21.68
C ARG A 20 -2.49 19.88 20.66
N ILE A 21 -2.39 18.62 21.08
CA ILE A 21 -2.12 17.49 20.15
C ILE A 21 -3.28 17.33 19.16
N ARG A 22 -4.53 17.43 19.61
CA ARG A 22 -5.72 17.39 18.73
C ARG A 22 -5.72 18.53 17.72
N ASP A 23 -5.51 19.75 18.18
CA ASP A 23 -5.50 20.96 17.34
C ASP A 23 -4.37 20.88 16.27
N GLU A 24 -3.21 20.36 16.66
CA GLU A 24 -2.08 20.19 15.74
C GLU A 24 -2.34 19.09 14.69
N ASN A 25 -3.01 18.01 15.08
CA ASN A 25 -3.43 16.95 14.15
C ASN A 25 -4.53 17.45 13.19
N GLU A 26 -5.51 18.20 13.67
CA GLU A 26 -6.53 18.83 12.83
C GLU A 26 -5.90 19.82 11.84
N LYS A 27 -4.95 20.65 12.30
CA LYS A 27 -4.23 21.58 11.43
C LYS A 27 -3.48 20.87 10.33
N ARG A 28 -2.76 19.77 10.66
CA ARG A 28 -2.06 18.95 9.66
C ARG A 28 -3.02 18.33 8.66
N GLU A 29 -4.19 17.88 9.12
CA GLU A 29 -5.22 17.32 8.24
C GLU A 29 -5.79 18.40 7.29
N TYR A 30 -6.01 19.64 7.77
CA TYR A 30 -6.43 20.76 6.93
C TYR A 30 -5.34 21.15 5.93
N GLU A 31 -4.09 21.24 6.33
CA GLU A 31 -2.95 21.52 5.45
C GLU A 31 -2.82 20.46 4.35
N TYR A 32 -2.96 19.18 4.72
CA TYR A 32 -2.97 18.07 3.77
C TYR A 32 -4.13 18.15 2.77
N LYS A 33 -5.36 18.41 3.25
CA LYS A 33 -6.54 18.61 2.40
C LYS A 33 -6.38 19.83 1.47
N MET A 34 -5.76 20.90 1.95
CA MET A 34 -5.50 22.10 1.16
C MET A 34 -4.46 21.83 0.04
N LEU A 35 -3.39 21.10 0.34
CA LEU A 35 -2.40 20.65 -0.65
C LEU A 35 -3.05 19.71 -1.68
N GLN A 36 -3.87 18.78 -1.25
CA GLN A 36 -4.58 17.84 -2.12
C GLN A 36 -5.60 18.58 -3.03
N SER A 37 -6.23 19.67 -2.55
CA SER A 37 -7.19 20.46 -3.32
C SER A 37 -6.54 21.33 -4.43
N GLN A 38 -5.23 21.58 -4.36
CA GLN A 38 -4.51 22.33 -5.40
C GLN A 38 -4.40 21.56 -6.72
N ILE A 39 -4.48 20.23 -6.67
CA ILE A 39 -4.64 19.41 -7.87
C ILE A 39 -6.15 19.30 -8.11
N ASN A 40 -6.68 19.94 -9.17
CA ASN A 40 -8.09 19.81 -9.51
C ASN A 40 -8.37 18.38 -10.05
N PRO A 41 -8.92 17.44 -9.22
CA PRO A 41 -9.12 16.07 -9.64
C PRO A 41 -10.06 15.96 -10.83
N HIS A 42 -11.03 16.83 -10.89
CA HIS A 42 -12.02 16.88 -11.98
C HIS A 42 -11.35 17.23 -13.33
N PHE A 43 -10.40 18.17 -13.34
CA PHE A 43 -9.63 18.48 -14.55
C PHE A 43 -8.83 17.28 -15.02
N LEU A 44 -8.15 16.60 -14.12
CA LEU A 44 -7.37 15.40 -14.44
C LEU A 44 -8.27 14.29 -15.03
N TYR A 45 -9.44 14.03 -14.42
CA TYR A 45 -10.38 13.04 -14.94
C TYR A 45 -10.88 13.38 -16.33
N ASN A 46 -11.25 14.63 -16.56
CA ASN A 46 -11.74 15.08 -17.86
C ASN A 46 -10.66 14.96 -18.93
N THR A 47 -9.42 15.30 -18.58
CA THR A 47 -8.27 15.17 -19.50
C THR A 47 -8.00 13.69 -19.84
N LEU A 48 -7.97 12.81 -18.82
CA LEU A 48 -7.77 11.37 -19.03
C LEU A 48 -8.93 10.76 -19.84
N ASN A 49 -10.18 11.16 -19.59
CA ASN A 49 -11.31 10.72 -20.40
C ASN A 49 -11.17 11.16 -21.86
N SER A 50 -10.72 12.38 -22.12
CA SER A 50 -10.48 12.86 -23.48
C SER A 50 -9.40 12.05 -24.19
N ILE A 51 -8.29 11.72 -23.50
CA ILE A 51 -7.23 10.85 -24.03
C ILE A 51 -7.77 9.45 -24.33
N LYS A 52 -8.58 8.88 -23.42
CA LYS A 52 -9.23 7.58 -23.61
C LYS A 52 -10.10 7.58 -24.88
N TRP A 53 -10.94 8.61 -25.06
CA TRP A 53 -11.79 8.72 -26.24
C TRP A 53 -10.97 8.83 -27.54
N MET A 54 -9.91 9.63 -27.57
CA MET A 54 -9.02 9.72 -28.71
C MET A 54 -8.34 8.37 -29.00
N ALA A 55 -7.87 7.68 -27.98
CA ALA A 55 -7.27 6.35 -28.12
C ALA A 55 -8.27 5.32 -28.69
N THR A 56 -9.53 5.38 -28.25
CA THR A 56 -10.59 4.49 -28.75
C THR A 56 -10.89 4.77 -30.24
N ILE A 57 -11.00 6.03 -30.64
CA ILE A 57 -11.22 6.42 -32.06
C ILE A 57 -10.05 5.98 -32.94
N GLN A 58 -8.82 6.05 -32.43
CA GLN A 58 -7.61 5.67 -33.16
C GLN A 58 -7.31 4.16 -33.09
N ASN A 59 -8.21 3.33 -32.53
CA ASN A 59 -7.99 1.89 -32.32
C ASN A 59 -6.67 1.57 -31.57
N ALA A 60 -6.36 2.37 -30.55
CA ALA A 60 -5.21 2.18 -29.66
C ALA A 60 -5.64 1.64 -28.28
N PRO A 61 -6.00 0.34 -28.15
CA PRO A 61 -6.61 -0.23 -26.94
C PRO A 61 -5.69 -0.13 -25.73
N GLY A 62 -4.39 -0.27 -25.88
CA GLY A 62 -3.43 -0.17 -24.78
C GLY A 62 -3.40 1.22 -24.14
N ILE A 63 -3.53 2.29 -24.95
CA ILE A 63 -3.60 3.67 -24.41
C ILE A 63 -4.94 3.86 -23.68
N ALA A 64 -6.04 3.34 -24.21
CA ALA A 64 -7.34 3.43 -23.57
C ALA A 64 -7.39 2.67 -22.22
N GLU A 65 -6.78 1.48 -22.15
CA GLU A 65 -6.67 0.67 -20.95
C GLU A 65 -5.81 1.37 -19.88
N MET A 66 -4.59 1.80 -20.24
CA MET A 66 -3.69 2.52 -19.33
C MET A 66 -4.33 3.80 -18.77
N THR A 67 -5.00 4.57 -19.64
CA THR A 67 -5.68 5.81 -19.24
C THR A 67 -6.85 5.52 -18.29
N THR A 68 -7.56 4.41 -18.50
CA THR A 68 -8.64 3.98 -17.63
C THR A 68 -8.12 3.55 -16.25
N ALA A 69 -7.05 2.76 -16.20
CA ALA A 69 -6.39 2.35 -14.96
C ALA A 69 -5.90 3.57 -14.17
N LEU A 70 -5.22 4.52 -14.84
CA LEU A 70 -4.76 5.75 -14.19
C LEU A 70 -5.91 6.60 -13.65
N SER A 71 -7.04 6.69 -14.37
CA SER A 71 -8.23 7.41 -13.90
C SER A 71 -8.81 6.78 -12.63
N ARG A 72 -8.82 5.45 -12.52
CA ARG A 72 -9.29 4.73 -11.33
C ARG A 72 -8.36 4.94 -10.13
N LEU A 73 -7.04 4.85 -10.33
CA LEU A 73 -6.05 5.13 -9.29
C LEU A 73 -6.21 6.53 -8.72
N LEU A 74 -6.28 7.55 -9.60
CA LEU A 74 -6.48 8.94 -9.17
C LEU A 74 -7.80 9.14 -8.41
N LYS A 75 -8.89 8.51 -8.87
CA LYS A 75 -10.19 8.57 -8.19
C LYS A 75 -10.11 7.97 -6.78
N ASN A 76 -9.38 6.86 -6.63
CA ASN A 76 -9.20 6.22 -5.33
C ASN A 76 -8.32 7.06 -4.40
N ILE A 77 -7.25 7.69 -4.90
CA ILE A 77 -6.43 8.62 -4.12
C ILE A 77 -7.26 9.83 -3.66
N ALA A 78 -8.11 10.37 -4.53
CA ALA A 78 -8.96 11.52 -4.21
C ALA A 78 -10.08 11.20 -3.19
N LYS A 79 -10.58 9.97 -3.16
CA LYS A 79 -11.59 9.49 -2.19
C LYS A 79 -11.02 9.17 -0.80
N GLY A 80 -9.74 9.18 -0.62
CA GLY A 80 -8.88 8.60 0.39
C GLY A 80 -9.00 9.07 1.83
N THR A 81 -10.20 9.19 2.42
CA THR A 81 -10.40 9.38 3.86
C THR A 81 -10.47 8.04 4.63
N GLU A 82 -10.69 6.94 3.95
CA GLU A 82 -10.79 5.60 4.58
C GLU A 82 -9.40 5.06 4.90
N LYS A 83 -9.17 4.71 6.15
CA LYS A 83 -7.90 4.13 6.63
C LYS A 83 -7.75 2.65 6.26
N ALA A 84 -8.88 1.92 6.21
CA ALA A 84 -8.93 0.50 5.86
C ALA A 84 -9.90 0.28 4.69
N VAL A 85 -9.64 -0.74 3.89
CA VAL A 85 -10.43 -1.16 2.73
C VAL A 85 -10.57 -2.67 2.71
N LEU A 86 -11.56 -3.19 1.98
CA LEU A 86 -11.65 -4.63 1.72
C LEU A 86 -10.42 -5.10 0.93
N LEU A 87 -9.94 -6.30 1.22
CA LEU A 87 -8.82 -6.89 0.45
C LEU A 87 -9.15 -6.93 -1.05
N SER A 88 -10.39 -7.26 -1.43
CA SER A 88 -10.84 -7.23 -2.83
C SER A 88 -10.66 -5.84 -3.48
N ALA A 89 -10.90 -4.77 -2.75
CA ALA A 89 -10.71 -3.40 -3.24
C ALA A 89 -9.22 -3.04 -3.39
N GLU A 90 -8.37 -3.47 -2.46
CA GLU A 90 -6.92 -3.29 -2.54
C GLU A 90 -6.33 -4.05 -3.75
N LEU A 91 -6.79 -5.30 -4.00
CA LEU A 91 -6.37 -6.07 -5.18
C LEU A 91 -6.80 -5.39 -6.48
N SER A 92 -8.02 -4.84 -6.54
CA SER A 92 -8.48 -4.09 -7.73
C SER A 92 -7.63 -2.85 -8.00
N LEU A 93 -7.17 -2.14 -6.96
CA LEU A 93 -6.24 -1.03 -7.11
C LEU A 93 -4.86 -1.49 -7.59
N LEU A 94 -4.43 -2.63 -7.09
CA LEU A 94 -3.17 -3.24 -7.49
C LEU A 94 -3.19 -3.66 -8.96
N ASP A 95 -4.32 -4.20 -9.45
CA ASP A 95 -4.51 -4.52 -10.89
C ASP A 95 -4.41 -3.27 -11.76
N ASP A 96 -5.07 -2.17 -11.36
CA ASP A 96 -4.98 -0.90 -12.07
C ASP A 96 -3.52 -0.37 -12.09
N TYR A 97 -2.81 -0.45 -10.97
CA TYR A 97 -1.38 -0.09 -10.89
C TYR A 97 -0.52 -0.99 -11.80
N PHE A 98 -0.72 -2.31 -11.70
CA PHE A 98 0.04 -3.28 -12.48
C PHE A 98 -0.22 -3.15 -13.99
N THR A 99 -1.43 -2.82 -14.40
CA THR A 99 -1.77 -2.54 -15.81
C THR A 99 -0.88 -1.43 -16.36
N ILE A 100 -0.66 -0.34 -15.63
CA ILE A 100 0.23 0.74 -16.06
C ILE A 100 1.68 0.25 -16.15
N GLN A 101 2.15 -0.50 -15.16
CA GLN A 101 3.52 -1.03 -15.16
C GLN A 101 3.74 -2.03 -16.28
N LYS A 102 2.78 -2.90 -16.57
CA LYS A 102 2.86 -3.85 -17.70
C LYS A 102 3.13 -3.15 -19.04
N TYR A 103 2.46 -2.04 -19.29
CA TYR A 103 2.73 -1.25 -20.51
C TYR A 103 4.10 -0.57 -20.46
N ARG A 104 4.51 -0.04 -19.30
CA ARG A 104 5.84 0.57 -19.11
C ARG A 104 6.97 -0.41 -19.39
N TYR A 105 6.82 -1.66 -18.99
CA TYR A 105 7.81 -2.74 -19.19
C TYR A 105 7.55 -3.57 -20.46
N GLY A 106 6.71 -3.08 -21.38
CA GLY A 106 6.48 -3.75 -22.67
C GLY A 106 5.90 -5.16 -22.57
N GLY A 107 5.17 -5.47 -21.49
CA GLY A 107 4.53 -6.76 -21.25
C GLY A 107 5.47 -7.86 -20.75
N THR A 108 6.70 -7.52 -20.34
CA THR A 108 7.68 -8.49 -19.81
C THR A 108 7.45 -8.87 -18.36
N ILE A 109 6.54 -8.20 -17.66
CA ILE A 109 6.15 -8.53 -16.29
C ILE A 109 4.75 -9.12 -16.26
N SER A 110 4.52 -10.09 -15.36
CA SER A 110 3.22 -10.72 -15.11
C SER A 110 2.86 -10.72 -13.64
N LEU A 111 1.55 -10.65 -13.37
CA LEU A 111 0.96 -10.74 -12.04
C LEU A 111 -0.02 -11.90 -12.03
N GLU A 112 0.14 -12.81 -11.08
CA GLU A 112 -0.70 -13.98 -10.91
C GLU A 112 -1.28 -14.03 -9.51
N TYR A 113 -2.55 -14.45 -9.39
CA TYR A 113 -3.23 -14.61 -8.12
C TYR A 113 -3.54 -16.07 -7.83
N ARG A 114 -3.30 -16.46 -6.60
CA ARG A 114 -3.74 -17.71 -6.04
C ARG A 114 -4.52 -17.43 -4.75
N ILE A 115 -5.81 -17.74 -4.73
CA ILE A 115 -6.70 -17.49 -3.60
C ILE A 115 -7.23 -18.83 -3.13
N ASP A 116 -6.79 -19.27 -1.95
CA ASP A 116 -7.20 -20.55 -1.37
C ASP A 116 -8.49 -20.40 -0.52
N ASP A 117 -8.78 -19.20 -0.02
CA ASP A 117 -9.99 -18.89 0.77
C ASP A 117 -10.61 -17.57 0.30
N GLU A 118 -11.76 -17.66 -0.38
CA GLU A 118 -12.47 -16.48 -0.90
C GLU A 118 -13.00 -15.56 0.22
N ALA A 119 -13.26 -16.08 1.42
CA ALA A 119 -13.67 -15.27 2.55
C ALA A 119 -12.61 -14.21 2.92
N ALA A 120 -11.34 -14.47 2.60
CA ALA A 120 -10.25 -13.51 2.79
C ALA A 120 -10.48 -12.18 2.03
N LEU A 121 -11.17 -12.21 0.89
CA LEU A 121 -11.44 -11.04 0.06
C LEU A 121 -12.32 -10.00 0.76
N SER A 122 -13.11 -10.42 1.75
CA SER A 122 -13.96 -9.55 2.57
C SER A 122 -13.27 -9.07 3.87
N CYS A 123 -12.01 -9.45 4.13
CA CYS A 123 -11.25 -8.90 5.25
C CYS A 123 -10.89 -7.43 5.01
N LEU A 124 -10.99 -6.62 6.08
CA LEU A 124 -10.49 -5.24 6.07
C LEU A 124 -8.98 -5.23 6.30
N ILE A 125 -8.28 -4.53 5.43
CA ILE A 125 -6.84 -4.31 5.55
C ILE A 125 -6.51 -2.82 5.47
N PRO A 126 -5.44 -2.35 6.09
CA PRO A 126 -4.99 -0.98 5.93
C PRO A 126 -4.69 -0.69 4.46
N ARG A 127 -5.17 0.44 3.98
CA ARG A 127 -5.01 0.85 2.58
C ARG A 127 -3.54 0.97 2.21
N PHE A 128 -3.18 0.69 0.95
CA PHE A 128 -1.80 0.70 0.46
C PHE A 128 -0.88 -0.25 1.24
N THR A 129 -1.36 -1.45 1.55
CA THR A 129 -0.56 -2.50 2.18
C THR A 129 0.19 -3.33 1.15
N LEU A 130 -0.47 -3.72 0.05
CA LEU A 130 0.11 -4.61 -0.96
C LEU A 130 0.90 -3.84 -2.02
N GLN A 131 0.48 -2.65 -2.41
CA GLN A 131 1.11 -1.88 -3.48
C GLN A 131 2.61 -1.63 -3.25
N PRO A 132 3.09 -1.16 -2.06
CA PRO A 132 4.52 -0.94 -1.83
C PRO A 132 5.35 -2.22 -1.92
N VAL A 133 4.77 -3.37 -1.57
CA VAL A 133 5.44 -4.67 -1.68
C VAL A 133 5.60 -5.07 -3.14
N VAL A 134 4.55 -4.94 -3.95
CA VAL A 134 4.60 -5.21 -5.40
C VAL A 134 5.52 -4.22 -6.11
N GLU A 135 5.53 -2.96 -5.72
CA GLU A 135 6.50 -1.97 -6.22
C GLU A 135 7.94 -2.40 -5.94
N ASN A 136 8.22 -2.87 -4.73
CA ASN A 136 9.53 -3.40 -4.37
C ASN A 136 9.92 -4.61 -5.24
N SER A 137 9.00 -5.56 -5.46
CA SER A 137 9.21 -6.70 -6.35
C SER A 137 9.52 -6.29 -7.78
N ILE A 138 8.82 -5.29 -8.33
CA ILE A 138 9.08 -4.79 -9.69
C ILE A 138 10.46 -4.13 -9.77
N PHE A 139 10.72 -3.12 -8.92
CA PHE A 139 11.91 -2.26 -9.07
C PHE A 139 13.20 -2.91 -8.57
N HIS A 140 13.13 -3.74 -7.54
CA HIS A 140 14.30 -4.34 -6.90
C HIS A 140 14.45 -5.83 -7.18
N GLY A 141 13.36 -6.52 -7.55
CA GLY A 141 13.39 -7.93 -7.91
C GLY A 141 13.53 -8.13 -9.42
N ILE A 142 12.54 -7.71 -10.20
CA ILE A 142 12.40 -8.06 -11.62
C ILE A 142 13.20 -7.12 -12.52
N GLU A 143 13.13 -5.81 -12.33
CA GLU A 143 13.82 -4.84 -13.20
C GLU A 143 15.33 -5.11 -13.30
N PRO A 144 16.07 -5.36 -12.19
CA PRO A 144 17.49 -5.67 -12.25
C PRO A 144 17.81 -7.01 -12.92
N LYS A 145 16.85 -7.96 -12.96
CA LYS A 145 17.01 -9.25 -13.64
C LYS A 145 17.19 -9.10 -15.15
N GLY A 146 16.58 -8.05 -15.74
CA GLY A 146 16.71 -7.76 -17.17
C GLY A 146 16.03 -8.77 -18.10
N THR A 147 15.28 -9.73 -17.57
CA THR A 147 14.50 -10.75 -18.29
C THR A 147 13.05 -10.74 -17.81
N PRO A 148 12.11 -11.33 -18.55
CA PRO A 148 10.73 -11.43 -18.09
C PRO A 148 10.62 -12.00 -16.69
N GLY A 149 9.70 -11.47 -15.90
CA GLY A 149 9.49 -11.88 -14.52
C GLY A 149 8.02 -11.95 -14.14
N THR A 150 7.75 -12.73 -13.11
CA THR A 150 6.40 -12.98 -12.60
C THR A 150 6.34 -12.65 -11.11
N ILE A 151 5.28 -11.96 -10.73
CA ILE A 151 4.90 -11.75 -9.34
C ILE A 151 3.67 -12.62 -9.08
N THR A 152 3.74 -13.46 -8.06
CA THR A 152 2.63 -14.30 -7.61
C THR A 152 2.13 -13.81 -6.26
N ILE A 153 0.83 -13.53 -6.15
CA ILE A 153 0.16 -13.17 -4.90
C ILE A 153 -0.67 -14.36 -4.45
N HIS A 154 -0.25 -15.00 -3.35
CA HIS A 154 -0.94 -16.13 -2.77
C HIS A 154 -1.64 -15.70 -1.48
N ILE A 155 -2.95 -15.83 -1.45
CA ILE A 155 -3.82 -15.41 -0.36
C ILE A 155 -4.43 -16.64 0.28
N PHE A 156 -4.16 -16.84 1.57
CA PHE A 156 -4.66 -17.99 2.29
C PHE A 156 -4.82 -17.70 3.79
N ARG A 157 -5.69 -18.47 4.40
CA ARG A 157 -5.90 -18.48 5.84
C ARG A 157 -4.85 -19.39 6.48
N LYS A 158 -3.89 -18.80 7.21
CA LYS A 158 -2.84 -19.57 7.87
C LYS A 158 -3.36 -20.39 9.05
N ASN A 159 -4.29 -19.80 9.81
CA ASN A 159 -5.05 -20.41 10.90
C ASN A 159 -6.32 -19.60 11.15
N ASP A 160 -7.10 -19.93 12.19
CA ASP A 160 -8.39 -19.27 12.46
C ASP A 160 -8.30 -17.77 12.74
N ALA A 161 -7.14 -17.27 13.08
CA ALA A 161 -6.91 -15.89 13.47
C ALA A 161 -6.06 -15.09 12.47
N ILE A 162 -5.33 -15.75 11.56
CA ILE A 162 -4.32 -15.10 10.73
C ILE A 162 -4.61 -15.30 9.25
N LEU A 163 -4.79 -14.17 8.54
CA LEU A 163 -4.71 -14.06 7.10
C LEU A 163 -3.23 -13.88 6.71
N GLN A 164 -2.73 -14.69 5.79
CA GLN A 164 -1.42 -14.53 5.21
C GLN A 164 -1.54 -14.28 3.71
N ILE A 165 -0.80 -13.26 3.23
CA ILE A 165 -0.70 -12.91 1.82
C ILE A 165 0.79 -12.95 1.46
N ASP A 166 1.18 -13.92 0.65
CA ASP A 166 2.56 -14.07 0.18
C ASP A 166 2.69 -13.43 -1.20
N ILE A 167 3.58 -12.47 -1.32
CA ILE A 167 3.93 -11.80 -2.57
C ILE A 167 5.32 -12.28 -2.95
N THR A 168 5.38 -13.11 -3.99
CA THR A 168 6.62 -13.75 -4.44
C THR A 168 6.98 -13.24 -5.82
N ASP A 169 8.20 -12.75 -6.00
CA ASP A 169 8.80 -12.45 -7.31
C ASP A 169 9.92 -13.45 -7.63
N ASP A 170 10.08 -13.76 -8.91
CA ASP A 170 11.15 -14.57 -9.48
C ASP A 170 12.36 -13.70 -9.89
N GLY A 171 12.59 -12.62 -9.15
CA GLY A 171 13.61 -11.62 -9.42
C GLY A 171 15.02 -12.04 -9.05
N VAL A 172 15.91 -11.04 -8.85
CA VAL A 172 17.32 -11.28 -8.50
C VAL A 172 17.52 -11.80 -7.08
N GLY A 173 16.49 -11.76 -6.25
CA GLY A 173 16.60 -12.14 -4.83
C GLY A 173 17.51 -11.23 -4.02
N MET A 174 17.68 -11.59 -2.75
CA MET A 174 18.48 -10.84 -1.77
C MET A 174 19.31 -11.77 -0.90
N THR A 175 20.42 -11.24 -0.35
CA THR A 175 21.13 -11.91 0.73
C THR A 175 20.33 -11.81 2.04
N GLU A 176 20.63 -12.66 3.02
CA GLU A 176 19.98 -12.61 4.33
C GLU A 176 20.14 -11.24 5.02
N GLU A 177 21.29 -10.58 4.82
CA GLU A 177 21.55 -9.27 5.39
C GLU A 177 20.65 -8.19 4.75
N GLN A 178 20.52 -8.20 3.43
CA GLN A 178 19.61 -7.30 2.69
C GLN A 178 18.15 -7.53 3.09
N ALA A 179 17.73 -8.79 3.22
CA ALA A 179 16.37 -9.14 3.64
C ALA A 179 16.05 -8.62 5.06
N ARG A 180 17.01 -8.70 5.99
CA ARG A 180 16.86 -8.11 7.34
C ARG A 180 16.80 -6.58 7.30
N GLN A 181 17.62 -5.94 6.45
CA GLN A 181 17.65 -4.49 6.31
C GLN A 181 16.38 -3.92 5.68
N LEU A 182 15.69 -4.69 4.82
CA LEU A 182 14.44 -4.27 4.17
C LEU A 182 13.34 -3.89 5.17
N LEU A 183 13.27 -4.55 6.32
CA LEU A 183 12.31 -4.27 7.39
C LEU A 183 12.84 -3.30 8.46
N SER A 184 14.15 -3.01 8.46
CA SER A 184 14.78 -2.09 9.41
C SER A 184 14.72 -0.63 8.93
N GLU A 185 14.83 0.31 9.87
CA GLU A 185 14.97 1.72 9.53
C GLU A 185 16.35 2.01 8.95
N ASN A 186 16.46 2.37 7.68
CA ASN A 186 17.63 3.07 7.18
C ASN A 186 17.52 4.56 7.48
N LYS A 187 18.18 5.02 8.57
CA LYS A 187 18.25 6.43 8.97
C LYS A 187 19.10 7.31 8.02
N ASN A 188 19.70 6.78 6.98
CA ASN A 188 20.77 7.47 6.23
C ASN A 188 20.43 7.90 4.79
N GLU A 189 19.23 7.69 4.29
CA GLU A 189 18.90 8.17 2.93
C GLU A 189 17.97 9.38 2.95
N LYS A 190 18.62 10.56 3.03
CA LYS A 190 18.00 11.89 2.81
C LYS A 190 17.81 12.16 1.32
N THR A 191 17.25 11.25 0.53
CA THR A 191 17.06 11.53 -0.89
C THR A 191 15.80 10.90 -1.45
N GLU A 192 14.93 11.79 -1.95
CA GLU A 192 13.71 11.57 -2.73
C GLU A 192 12.41 11.25 -1.96
N PHE A 193 11.67 12.31 -1.75
CA PHE A 193 10.38 12.43 -1.05
C PHE A 193 9.25 11.49 -1.51
N PHE A 194 9.41 10.73 -2.59
CA PHE A 194 8.43 9.79 -3.14
C PHE A 194 8.86 8.31 -3.10
N ARG A 195 10.12 8.01 -2.69
CA ARG A 195 10.62 6.64 -2.59
C ARG A 195 10.45 5.99 -1.22
N GLU A 196 10.03 6.74 -0.21
CA GLU A 196 10.09 6.33 1.21
C GLU A 196 8.79 5.83 1.84
N ILE A 197 7.72 5.56 1.09
CA ILE A 197 6.65 4.70 1.63
C ILE A 197 7.10 3.25 1.38
N GLY A 198 8.22 2.88 1.98
CA GLY A 198 8.84 1.58 1.78
C GLY A 198 8.15 0.47 2.54
N VAL A 199 8.53 -0.75 2.21
CA VAL A 199 8.09 -2.00 2.85
C VAL A 199 8.21 -1.92 4.38
N SER A 200 9.26 -1.26 4.92
CA SER A 200 9.46 -1.05 6.37
C SER A 200 8.33 -0.24 7.02
N ASN A 201 7.79 0.78 6.32
CA ASN A 201 6.68 1.58 6.83
C ASN A 201 5.38 0.77 6.89
N VAL A 202 5.14 -0.10 5.89
CA VAL A 202 4.02 -1.05 5.93
C VAL A 202 4.15 -1.98 7.13
N HIS A 203 5.33 -2.56 7.35
CA HIS A 203 5.61 -3.44 8.49
C HIS A 203 5.26 -2.78 9.82
N LYS A 204 5.81 -1.59 10.08
CA LYS A 204 5.55 -0.84 11.32
C LYS A 204 4.10 -0.45 11.50
N ARG A 205 3.43 -0.01 10.42
CA ARG A 205 2.02 0.34 10.46
C ARG A 205 1.16 -0.85 10.87
N LEU A 206 1.42 -2.03 10.29
CA LEU A 206 0.69 -3.25 10.63
C LEU A 206 0.94 -3.69 12.07
N GLN A 207 2.18 -3.60 12.56
CA GLN A 207 2.50 -3.88 13.96
C GLN A 207 1.86 -2.88 14.92
N TYR A 208 1.85 -1.60 14.57
CA TYR A 208 1.19 -0.57 15.39
C TYR A 208 -0.33 -0.80 15.49
N GLU A 209 -0.96 -1.22 14.40
CA GLU A 209 -2.41 -1.37 14.31
C GLU A 209 -2.89 -2.70 14.92
N PHE A 210 -2.15 -3.80 14.71
CA PHE A 210 -2.60 -5.14 15.06
C PHE A 210 -1.74 -5.86 16.11
N GLY A 211 -0.57 -5.32 16.45
CA GLY A 211 0.38 -5.91 17.39
C GLY A 211 1.59 -6.58 16.74
N GLU A 212 2.58 -6.95 17.56
CA GLU A 212 3.89 -7.45 17.10
C GLU A 212 3.86 -8.80 16.38
N ASP A 213 2.80 -9.59 16.54
CA ASP A 213 2.63 -10.88 15.86
C ASP A 213 2.31 -10.71 14.36
N TYR A 214 1.85 -9.53 13.96
CA TYR A 214 1.48 -9.16 12.59
C TYR A 214 2.56 -8.33 11.91
N GLY A 215 2.35 -8.01 10.64
CA GLY A 215 3.30 -7.23 9.85
C GLY A 215 3.91 -8.05 8.72
N LEU A 216 5.13 -7.72 8.33
CA LEU A 216 5.79 -8.35 7.19
C LEU A 216 6.88 -9.32 7.65
N ARG A 217 7.05 -10.39 6.86
CA ARG A 217 8.21 -11.30 6.92
C ARG A 217 8.81 -11.40 5.53
N VAL A 218 10.11 -11.55 5.45
CA VAL A 218 10.84 -11.64 4.19
C VAL A 218 11.63 -12.93 4.17
N GLU A 219 11.46 -13.69 3.10
CA GLU A 219 12.28 -14.84 2.74
C GLU A 219 12.82 -14.60 1.33
N SER A 220 14.11 -14.74 1.12
CA SER A 220 14.70 -14.53 -0.19
C SER A 220 15.90 -15.42 -0.40
N ARG A 221 16.12 -15.78 -1.65
CA ARG A 221 17.31 -16.50 -2.09
C ARG A 221 17.89 -15.78 -3.30
N LEU A 222 19.17 -15.42 -3.18
CA LEU A 222 19.87 -14.67 -4.22
C LEU A 222 19.80 -15.41 -5.56
N SER A 223 19.46 -14.70 -6.62
CA SER A 223 19.27 -15.17 -8.00
C SER A 223 18.12 -16.17 -8.20
N GLU A 224 17.21 -16.31 -7.22
CA GLU A 224 16.08 -17.22 -7.36
C GLU A 224 14.73 -16.53 -7.14
N PHE A 225 14.51 -15.96 -5.94
CA PHE A 225 13.22 -15.36 -5.59
C PHE A 225 13.31 -14.43 -4.38
N THR A 226 12.27 -13.59 -4.23
CA THR A 226 11.93 -12.94 -2.96
C THR A 226 10.46 -13.17 -2.66
N THR A 227 10.16 -13.57 -1.43
CA THR A 227 8.79 -13.64 -0.90
C THR A 227 8.65 -12.69 0.27
N VAL A 228 7.69 -11.79 0.18
CA VAL A 228 7.26 -10.94 1.30
C VAL A 228 5.89 -11.44 1.76
N SER A 229 5.83 -11.96 2.97
CA SER A 229 4.60 -12.43 3.62
C SER A 229 3.99 -11.31 4.44
N VAL A 230 2.75 -10.93 4.13
CA VAL A 230 1.94 -9.98 4.89
C VAL A 230 1.04 -10.77 5.85
N LEU A 231 1.19 -10.54 7.16
CA LEU A 231 0.38 -11.18 8.20
C LEU A 231 -0.61 -10.17 8.79
N LEU A 232 -1.88 -10.53 8.75
CA LEU A 232 -3.01 -9.70 9.16
C LEU A 232 -4.00 -10.53 9.99
N PRO A 233 -4.89 -9.91 10.80
CA PRO A 233 -6.02 -10.61 11.39
C PRO A 233 -6.95 -11.17 10.31
N PHE A 234 -7.39 -12.43 10.46
CA PHE A 234 -8.42 -13.00 9.63
C PHE A 234 -9.79 -12.62 10.22
N ALA A 235 -10.39 -11.55 9.73
CA ALA A 235 -11.67 -11.01 10.17
C ALA A 235 -12.51 -10.61 8.95
N PRO A 236 -13.11 -11.59 8.23
CA PRO A 236 -13.97 -11.30 7.10
C PRO A 236 -15.21 -10.52 7.58
N GLN A 237 -15.59 -9.50 6.84
CA GLN A 237 -16.86 -8.78 7.07
C GLN A 237 -17.99 -9.70 6.65
N GLU A 238 -18.93 -9.98 7.54
CA GLU A 238 -20.17 -10.60 7.16
C GLU A 238 -20.94 -9.66 6.23
N ASP A 239 -21.47 -10.19 5.11
CA ASP A 239 -22.36 -9.44 4.26
C ASP A 239 -23.56 -8.98 5.11
N ILE A 240 -23.60 -7.69 5.42
CA ILE A 240 -24.81 -7.05 5.94
C ILE A 240 -25.72 -6.90 4.73
N GLY A 241 -26.54 -7.96 4.50
CA GLY A 241 -27.55 -8.04 3.46
C GLY A 241 -28.68 -7.04 3.63
#